data_e6072f1c4e9903a6c475f52f6c9fc5a6
#
_entry.id   e6072f1c4e9903a6c475f52f6c9fc5a6
#
_cell.length_a   1.000
_cell.length_b   1.000
_cell.length_c   1.000
_cell.angle_alpha   90.00
_cell.angle_beta   90.00
_cell.angle_gamma   90.00
#
_symmetry.space_group_name_H-M   'P 1'
#
loop_
_entity.id
_entity.type
_entity.pdbx_description
1 polymer ?
#
loop_
_entity_poly.entity_id
_entity_poly.type
_entity_poly.pdbx_seq_one_letter_code
_entity_poly.pdbx_strand_id
1 'polypeptide(L)'
;MKFGGYVSIAEKGKDNFMKKIVVVLVISLSMMLAMVGCSKNKDDKGDSSDASPTPVENNDDEATDNEDNDNIELPEEIENPVVKEEYDFNDYIKLGKYKGIEVKVEQLEVTDEDIDLAIQIDMFQNGGTLTDVTGRTAELGDTLDIDFVGYHKGEEFEGGSAEGHELLLGSKSFIDGFEEQLVGAAINDEIEVNVVFPENYMNTTLAGEEAMFKVTVNGIKNYEINEDFVKDTLGFDTVDAYRESVRNVLVEESELLMQSKKENDIFNAVIDGSEITLPENLVEYHGADLRTLYTNISAQYGLDLETFIVYSGYTMEAFENDIKKYADNMATRELIIKAISAAENIEATEEEIEDEVERYALSYGFESKEEFIESKTINIDMIIDDILFYKIMDFLVEESVEI
;
A
#
# COMPACT_ATOMS: atom_id res chain seq x y z
N MET A 1 5.95 15.52 -15.13
CA MET A 1 7.22 14.79 -14.98
C MET A 1 7.01 13.32 -15.29
N LYS A 2 7.93 12.70 -16.04
CA LYS A 2 7.74 11.37 -16.66
C LYS A 2 7.76 10.27 -15.63
N PHE A 3 6.64 9.59 -15.39
CA PHE A 3 6.62 8.22 -14.89
C PHE A 3 6.69 7.28 -16.10
N GLY A 4 7.86 6.77 -16.36
CA GLY A 4 8.10 5.78 -17.39
C GLY A 4 8.98 4.67 -16.86
N GLY A 5 8.46 3.48 -16.75
CA GLY A 5 9.28 2.30 -16.60
C GLY A 5 8.64 1.12 -15.90
N TYR A 6 7.49 0.64 -16.37
CA TYR A 6 7.14 -0.78 -16.20
C TYR A 6 6.58 -1.29 -17.53
N VAL A 7 7.46 -1.82 -18.36
CA VAL A 7 7.05 -2.54 -19.57
C VAL A 7 7.69 -3.92 -19.57
N SER A 8 6.81 -4.89 -19.67
CA SER A 8 6.98 -6.20 -20.28
C SER A 8 7.75 -7.27 -19.52
N ILE A 9 6.99 -8.11 -18.83
CA ILE A 9 7.24 -9.55 -18.89
C ILE A 9 5.96 -10.21 -19.42
N ALA A 10 6.01 -10.56 -20.71
CA ALA A 10 4.97 -11.29 -21.38
C ALA A 10 4.99 -12.77 -21.00
N GLU A 11 3.79 -13.31 -20.75
CA GLU A 11 3.37 -14.69 -20.92
C GLU A 11 4.17 -15.81 -20.26
N LYS A 12 3.87 -16.04 -18.95
CA LYS A 12 3.73 -17.39 -18.38
C LYS A 12 2.87 -17.36 -17.12
N GLY A 13 1.66 -17.88 -17.22
CA GLY A 13 0.81 -18.22 -16.07
C GLY A 13 -0.23 -17.17 -15.69
N LYS A 14 -1.43 -17.23 -16.27
CA LYS A 14 -2.58 -16.37 -15.92
C LYS A 14 -2.91 -16.40 -14.41
N ASP A 15 -2.70 -17.53 -13.74
CA ASP A 15 -2.99 -17.69 -12.30
C ASP A 15 -2.03 -16.92 -11.38
N ASN A 16 -0.74 -16.84 -11.75
CA ASN A 16 0.24 -16.07 -10.97
C ASN A 16 0.13 -14.56 -11.21
N PHE A 17 -0.40 -14.15 -12.37
CA PHE A 17 -0.62 -12.76 -12.70
C PHE A 17 -1.81 -12.18 -11.94
N MET A 18 -2.93 -12.92 -11.86
CA MET A 18 -4.11 -12.52 -11.07
C MET A 18 -3.77 -12.37 -9.58
N LYS A 19 -3.06 -13.32 -8.97
CA LYS A 19 -2.63 -13.23 -7.56
C LYS A 19 -1.77 -12.01 -7.29
N LYS A 20 -0.87 -11.64 -8.21
CA LYS A 20 -0.01 -10.45 -8.04
C LYS A 20 -0.80 -9.13 -8.17
N ILE A 21 -1.76 -9.04 -9.07
CA ILE A 21 -2.59 -7.83 -9.24
C ILE A 21 -3.55 -7.65 -8.06
N VAL A 22 -4.15 -8.72 -7.57
CA VAL A 22 -5.02 -8.68 -6.39
C VAL A 22 -4.24 -8.24 -5.15
N VAL A 23 -3.02 -8.74 -4.95
CA VAL A 23 -2.12 -8.29 -3.85
C VAL A 23 -1.76 -6.80 -4.01
N VAL A 24 -1.49 -6.31 -5.21
CA VAL A 24 -1.20 -4.88 -5.47
C VAL A 24 -2.43 -4.01 -5.20
N LEU A 25 -3.64 -4.45 -5.52
CA LEU A 25 -4.87 -3.70 -5.26
C LEU A 25 -5.24 -3.66 -3.77
N VAL A 26 -5.02 -4.75 -3.03
CA VAL A 26 -5.23 -4.78 -1.56
C VAL A 26 -4.15 -3.94 -0.84
N ILE A 27 -2.91 -3.96 -1.31
CA ILE A 27 -1.83 -3.08 -0.82
C ILE A 27 -2.15 -1.61 -1.13
N SER A 28 -2.77 -1.29 -2.27
CA SER A 28 -3.18 0.08 -2.60
C SER A 28 -4.31 0.60 -1.72
N LEU A 29 -5.22 -0.25 -1.26
CA LEU A 29 -6.25 0.12 -0.29
C LEU A 29 -5.62 0.45 1.07
N SER A 30 -4.67 -0.37 1.55
CA SER A 30 -3.93 -0.08 2.79
C SER A 30 -3.03 1.16 2.67
N MET A 31 -2.47 1.45 1.48
CA MET A 31 -1.70 2.69 1.23
C MET A 31 -2.60 3.93 1.12
N MET A 32 -3.79 3.83 0.53
CA MET A 32 -4.77 4.93 0.55
C MET A 32 -5.26 5.25 1.97
N LEU A 33 -5.39 4.23 2.83
CA LEU A 33 -5.71 4.40 4.25
C LEU A 33 -4.55 5.00 5.07
N ALA A 34 -3.30 4.72 4.69
CA ALA A 34 -2.12 5.25 5.38
C ALA A 34 -1.86 6.74 5.10
N MET A 35 -2.38 7.29 4.00
CA MET A 35 -2.26 8.72 3.68
C MET A 35 -3.29 9.61 4.39
N VAL A 36 -4.20 9.03 5.16
CA VAL A 36 -5.20 9.78 5.94
C VAL A 36 -5.20 9.28 7.37
N GLY A 37 -4.35 9.88 8.16
CA GLY A 37 -4.29 9.97 9.62
C GLY A 37 -4.69 8.76 10.46
N CYS A 38 -3.76 8.24 11.26
CA CYS A 38 -4.04 7.37 12.40
C CYS A 38 -4.92 8.07 13.42
N SER A 39 -6.22 7.79 13.39
CA SER A 39 -7.11 8.10 14.51
C SER A 39 -6.86 7.11 15.66
N LYS A 40 -6.45 7.60 16.81
CA LYS A 40 -6.35 6.81 18.05
C LYS A 40 -7.74 6.37 18.47
N ASN A 41 -8.11 5.12 18.25
CA ASN A 41 -9.27 4.53 18.90
C ASN A 41 -8.93 4.10 20.32
N LYS A 42 -9.70 4.64 21.28
CA LYS A 42 -9.83 4.11 22.64
C LYS A 42 -10.83 2.96 22.62
N ASP A 43 -10.37 1.85 23.19
CA ASP A 43 -11.09 0.69 23.72
C ASP A 43 -12.61 0.62 23.57
N ASP A 44 -13.07 -0.40 22.86
CA ASP A 44 -14.34 -1.03 23.19
C ASP A 44 -14.23 -2.57 23.04
N LYS A 45 -14.54 -3.27 24.14
CA LYS A 45 -14.53 -4.73 24.25
C LYS A 45 -15.93 -5.23 23.98
N GLY A 46 -16.10 -6.01 22.93
CA GLY A 46 -17.34 -6.72 22.61
C GLY A 46 -17.07 -8.17 22.22
N ASP A 47 -17.71 -9.00 22.95
CA ASP A 47 -17.71 -10.45 23.11
C ASP A 47 -17.97 -11.25 21.82
N SER A 48 -17.29 -12.38 21.68
CA SER A 48 -17.29 -13.30 20.55
C SER A 48 -18.31 -14.41 20.66
N SER A 49 -18.87 -14.89 19.57
CA SER A 49 -19.41 -16.24 19.48
C SER A 49 -19.12 -16.90 18.13
N ASP A 50 -18.48 -18.02 18.27
CA ASP A 50 -18.20 -19.20 17.46
C ASP A 50 -19.04 -19.44 16.18
N ALA A 51 -18.36 -19.67 15.05
CA ALA A 51 -18.71 -20.73 14.10
C ALA A 51 -17.58 -20.97 13.08
N SER A 52 -16.99 -22.15 13.16
CA SER A 52 -16.00 -22.70 12.25
C SER A 52 -16.67 -23.40 11.06
N PRO A 53 -16.21 -23.23 9.80
CA PRO A 53 -16.51 -24.16 8.74
C PRO A 53 -15.34 -25.09 8.42
N THR A 54 -15.68 -26.34 8.28
CA THR A 54 -14.86 -27.50 7.92
C THR A 54 -14.30 -27.45 6.49
N PRO A 55 -13.17 -28.14 6.22
CA PRO A 55 -12.52 -28.15 4.89
C PRO A 55 -13.27 -29.04 3.90
N VAL A 56 -13.34 -28.59 2.64
CA VAL A 56 -13.86 -29.35 1.50
C VAL A 56 -12.71 -30.04 0.79
N GLU A 57 -12.81 -31.36 0.66
CA GLU A 57 -11.92 -32.27 -0.06
C GLU A 57 -11.89 -31.96 -1.57
N ASN A 58 -10.69 -31.94 -2.14
CA ASN A 58 -10.48 -31.90 -3.60
C ASN A 58 -10.76 -33.29 -4.20
N ASN A 59 -11.65 -33.32 -5.17
CA ASN A 59 -11.74 -34.43 -6.13
C ASN A 59 -11.29 -33.95 -7.51
N ASP A 60 -10.23 -34.61 -8.01
CA ASP A 60 -9.82 -34.59 -9.41
C ASP A 60 -10.89 -35.23 -10.28
N ASP A 61 -11.35 -34.57 -11.34
CA ASP A 61 -11.85 -35.24 -12.54
C ASP A 61 -11.83 -34.32 -13.79
N GLU A 62 -11.09 -34.82 -14.76
CA GLU A 62 -11.16 -34.73 -16.22
C GLU A 62 -11.68 -33.46 -16.91
N ALA A 63 -10.75 -32.90 -17.73
CA ALA A 63 -10.99 -31.91 -18.76
C ALA A 63 -11.99 -32.42 -19.83
N THR A 64 -13.05 -31.64 -20.08
CA THR A 64 -13.77 -31.66 -21.36
C THR A 64 -13.79 -30.26 -21.95
N ASP A 65 -13.19 -30.12 -23.13
CA ASP A 65 -13.33 -28.96 -24.01
C ASP A 65 -14.79 -28.68 -24.28
N ASN A 66 -15.27 -27.52 -23.89
CA ASN A 66 -16.44 -26.87 -24.48
C ASN A 66 -16.08 -25.41 -24.75
N GLU A 67 -15.95 -25.08 -26.04
CA GLU A 67 -16.06 -23.72 -26.56
C GLU A 67 -17.53 -23.27 -26.40
N ASP A 68 -17.88 -22.67 -25.29
CA ASP A 68 -19.08 -21.86 -25.19
C ASP A 68 -18.64 -20.40 -24.90
N ASN A 69 -18.90 -19.59 -25.91
CA ASN A 69 -18.75 -18.16 -25.95
C ASN A 69 -19.85 -17.54 -25.09
N ASP A 70 -19.70 -17.68 -23.77
CA ASP A 70 -20.64 -17.06 -22.82
C ASP A 70 -20.37 -15.56 -22.78
N ASN A 71 -21.33 -14.86 -23.33
CA ASN A 71 -21.51 -13.43 -23.21
C ASN A 71 -21.52 -13.09 -21.72
N ILE A 72 -20.43 -12.56 -21.19
CA ILE A 72 -20.37 -12.07 -19.81
C ILE A 72 -21.30 -10.88 -19.77
N GLU A 73 -22.51 -11.09 -19.24
CA GLU A 73 -23.41 -9.98 -18.88
C GLU A 73 -22.67 -9.19 -17.79
N LEU A 74 -22.30 -7.95 -18.13
CA LEU A 74 -21.84 -6.98 -17.13
C LEU A 74 -22.88 -6.89 -16.01
N PRO A 75 -22.49 -6.74 -14.74
CA PRO A 75 -23.44 -6.57 -13.65
C PRO A 75 -24.46 -5.49 -14.02
N GLU A 76 -25.75 -5.76 -13.76
CA GLU A 76 -26.81 -4.76 -13.91
C GLU A 76 -26.39 -3.48 -13.18
N GLU A 77 -26.64 -2.31 -13.80
CA GLU A 77 -26.42 -0.99 -13.21
C GLU A 77 -26.86 -1.03 -11.73
N ILE A 78 -26.00 -0.51 -10.83
CA ILE A 78 -26.30 -0.45 -9.40
C ILE A 78 -27.67 0.19 -9.23
N GLU A 79 -28.67 -0.60 -8.83
CA GLU A 79 -30.01 -0.09 -8.57
C GLU A 79 -29.93 0.94 -7.41
N ASN A 80 -30.12 2.20 -7.72
CA ASN A 80 -30.06 3.37 -6.84
C ASN A 80 -28.65 3.78 -6.36
N PRO A 81 -27.86 4.47 -7.18
CA PRO A 81 -26.62 5.08 -6.72
C PRO A 81 -26.91 6.07 -5.57
N VAL A 82 -26.10 6.03 -4.52
CA VAL A 82 -26.19 7.03 -3.45
C VAL A 82 -25.85 8.39 -4.07
N VAL A 83 -26.78 9.33 -3.97
CA VAL A 83 -26.58 10.69 -4.49
C VAL A 83 -26.12 11.59 -3.35
N LYS A 84 -25.04 12.35 -3.60
CA LYS A 84 -24.57 13.35 -2.66
C LYS A 84 -25.63 14.45 -2.47
N GLU A 85 -26.16 14.58 -1.26
CA GLU A 85 -27.08 15.62 -0.93
C GLU A 85 -26.36 16.97 -0.74
N GLU A 86 -27.02 18.08 -1.09
CA GLU A 86 -26.50 19.40 -0.74
C GLU A 86 -26.58 19.63 0.75
N TYR A 87 -25.52 20.15 1.34
CA TYR A 87 -25.43 20.48 2.77
C TYR A 87 -24.64 21.79 2.98
N ASP A 88 -24.97 22.51 4.06
CA ASP A 88 -24.14 23.64 4.49
C ASP A 88 -23.03 23.10 5.40
N PHE A 89 -21.78 23.15 4.92
CA PHE A 89 -20.64 22.65 5.69
C PHE A 89 -20.47 23.35 7.04
N ASN A 90 -20.95 24.59 7.20
CA ASN A 90 -20.90 25.33 8.46
C ASN A 90 -21.70 24.67 9.59
N ASP A 91 -22.68 23.82 9.27
CA ASP A 91 -23.43 23.06 10.26
C ASP A 91 -22.62 21.87 10.81
N TYR A 92 -21.56 21.45 10.12
CA TYR A 92 -20.81 20.22 10.39
C TYR A 92 -19.37 20.44 10.81
N ILE A 93 -18.78 21.62 10.48
CA ILE A 93 -17.41 21.93 10.86
C ILE A 93 -17.31 23.32 11.47
N LYS A 94 -16.59 23.38 12.60
CA LYS A 94 -16.05 24.63 13.14
C LYS A 94 -14.52 24.53 13.06
N LEU A 95 -13.98 25.20 12.05
CA LEU A 95 -12.56 25.19 11.76
C LEU A 95 -11.75 25.76 12.92
N GLY A 96 -10.74 25.02 13.35
CA GLY A 96 -9.82 25.43 14.39
C GLY A 96 -8.65 26.26 13.86
N LYS A 97 -7.51 26.18 14.53
CA LYS A 97 -6.29 26.81 14.04
C LYS A 97 -5.75 26.00 12.84
N TYR A 98 -5.62 26.63 11.68
CA TYR A 98 -5.06 26.04 10.47
C TYR A 98 -3.87 26.83 9.87
N LYS A 99 -3.54 28.03 10.41
CA LYS A 99 -2.33 28.80 10.07
C LYS A 99 -1.33 28.77 11.19
N GLY A 100 -0.04 28.76 10.83
CA GLY A 100 1.05 28.70 11.81
C GLY A 100 1.05 27.39 12.60
N ILE A 101 0.71 26.29 11.95
CA ILE A 101 0.86 24.94 12.52
C ILE A 101 2.35 24.67 12.68
N GLU A 102 2.77 24.32 13.90
CA GLU A 102 4.14 23.95 14.16
C GLU A 102 4.35 22.48 13.79
N VAL A 103 5.30 22.22 12.89
CA VAL A 103 5.65 20.86 12.47
C VAL A 103 7.12 20.60 12.67
N LYS A 104 7.43 19.41 13.14
CA LYS A 104 8.79 18.95 13.31
C LYS A 104 9.24 18.31 12.01
N VAL A 105 10.25 18.87 11.37
CA VAL A 105 10.86 18.31 10.17
C VAL A 105 12.07 17.48 10.60
N GLU A 106 11.95 16.16 10.42
CA GLU A 106 13.08 15.25 10.58
C GLU A 106 13.83 15.19 9.25
N GLN A 107 15.15 15.36 9.28
CA GLN A 107 15.98 15.14 8.10
C GLN A 107 16.38 13.67 8.07
N LEU A 108 16.00 12.96 7.03
CA LEU A 108 16.48 11.62 6.75
C LEU A 108 17.73 11.74 5.88
N GLU A 109 18.90 11.46 6.45
CA GLU A 109 20.15 11.41 5.70
C GLU A 109 20.29 10.02 5.07
N VAL A 110 20.47 9.96 3.76
CA VAL A 110 20.80 8.72 3.06
C VAL A 110 22.26 8.38 3.31
N THR A 111 22.49 7.28 3.99
CA THR A 111 23.83 6.80 4.36
C THR A 111 24.43 5.88 3.29
N ASP A 112 25.71 5.57 3.39
CA ASP A 112 26.34 4.58 2.50
C ASP A 112 25.80 3.17 2.76
N GLU A 113 25.39 2.87 4.00
CA GLU A 113 24.73 1.62 4.39
C GLU A 113 23.37 1.46 3.71
N ASP A 114 22.58 2.54 3.59
CA ASP A 114 21.30 2.51 2.86
C ASP A 114 21.51 2.23 1.37
N ILE A 115 22.55 2.82 0.77
CA ILE A 115 22.91 2.59 -0.62
C ILE A 115 23.37 1.15 -0.82
N ASP A 116 24.21 0.62 0.08
CA ASP A 116 24.67 -0.76 0.00
C ASP A 116 23.52 -1.74 0.13
N LEU A 117 22.58 -1.52 1.05
CA LEU A 117 21.37 -2.33 1.19
C LEU A 117 20.50 -2.28 -0.08
N ALA A 118 20.23 -1.09 -0.61
CA ALA A 118 19.46 -0.94 -1.85
C ALA A 118 20.10 -1.67 -3.03
N ILE A 119 21.42 -1.63 -3.14
CA ILE A 119 22.19 -2.38 -4.14
C ILE A 119 22.03 -3.90 -3.94
N GLN A 120 22.10 -4.40 -2.69
CA GLN A 120 21.93 -5.82 -2.43
C GLN A 120 20.52 -6.29 -2.81
N ILE A 121 19.49 -5.48 -2.52
CA ILE A 121 18.09 -5.76 -2.92
C ILE A 121 17.95 -5.78 -4.44
N ASP A 122 18.53 -4.80 -5.14
CA ASP A 122 18.47 -4.71 -6.60
C ASP A 122 19.19 -5.90 -7.26
N MET A 123 20.35 -6.29 -6.76
CA MET A 123 21.10 -7.45 -7.24
C MET A 123 20.37 -8.78 -6.96
N PHE A 124 19.68 -8.89 -5.84
CA PHE A 124 18.81 -10.04 -5.53
C PHE A 124 17.69 -10.17 -6.57
N GLN A 125 17.06 -9.07 -6.94
CA GLN A 125 15.95 -9.04 -7.91
C GLN A 125 16.42 -9.28 -9.35
N ASN A 126 17.62 -8.81 -9.70
CA ASN A 126 18.15 -8.88 -11.07
C ASN A 126 19.14 -10.03 -11.33
N GLY A 127 19.30 -10.95 -10.37
CA GLY A 127 20.08 -12.18 -10.56
C GLY A 127 21.59 -11.95 -10.46
N GLY A 128 22.02 -11.12 -9.52
CA GLY A 128 23.43 -10.93 -9.18
C GLY A 128 24.13 -12.23 -8.75
N THR A 129 25.46 -12.22 -8.69
CA THR A 129 26.24 -13.39 -8.26
C THR A 129 26.44 -13.37 -6.75
N LEU A 130 25.94 -14.41 -6.06
CA LEU A 130 26.17 -14.62 -4.62
C LEU A 130 27.56 -15.21 -4.38
N THR A 131 28.24 -14.70 -3.37
CA THR A 131 29.53 -15.19 -2.87
C THR A 131 29.45 -15.48 -1.38
N ASP A 132 30.12 -16.57 -0.95
CA ASP A 132 30.15 -16.95 0.46
C ASP A 132 30.93 -15.94 1.31
N VAL A 133 30.33 -15.55 2.43
CA VAL A 133 30.96 -14.68 3.44
C VAL A 133 31.43 -15.53 4.59
N THR A 134 32.71 -15.40 4.97
CA THR A 134 33.30 -16.15 6.07
C THR A 134 34.09 -15.20 6.99
N GLY A 135 34.19 -15.58 8.29
CA GLY A 135 35.02 -14.85 9.25
C GLY A 135 34.37 -13.62 9.89
N ARG A 136 33.09 -13.37 9.60
CA ARG A 136 32.27 -12.37 10.31
C ARG A 136 30.85 -12.91 10.53
N THR A 137 30.09 -12.22 11.34
CA THR A 137 28.67 -12.42 11.56
C THR A 137 27.85 -11.75 10.44
N ALA A 138 26.58 -12.10 10.38
CA ALA A 138 25.61 -11.53 9.42
C ALA A 138 25.41 -10.03 9.65
N GLU A 139 25.36 -9.28 8.56
CA GLU A 139 25.10 -7.85 8.52
C GLU A 139 23.86 -7.58 7.67
N LEU A 140 23.28 -6.39 7.82
CA LEU A 140 22.19 -5.94 6.96
C LEU A 140 22.65 -5.94 5.50
N GLY A 141 21.82 -6.46 4.59
CA GLY A 141 22.19 -6.66 3.17
C GLY A 141 22.84 -8.02 2.87
N ASP A 142 23.15 -8.86 3.87
CA ASP A 142 23.59 -10.23 3.60
C ASP A 142 22.39 -11.14 3.28
N THR A 143 22.61 -12.10 2.42
CA THR A 143 21.68 -13.21 2.16
C THR A 143 22.07 -14.41 3.03
N LEU A 144 21.18 -14.77 3.94
CA LEU A 144 21.36 -15.96 4.79
C LEU A 144 20.75 -17.17 4.12
N ASP A 145 21.43 -18.32 4.24
CA ASP A 145 20.86 -19.64 4.02
C ASP A 145 20.39 -20.16 5.37
N ILE A 146 19.08 -20.28 5.55
CA ILE A 146 18.46 -20.62 6.85
C ILE A 146 17.53 -21.83 6.75
N ASP A 147 17.50 -22.59 7.86
CA ASP A 147 16.38 -23.48 8.16
C ASP A 147 15.57 -22.85 9.28
N PHE A 148 14.25 -22.91 9.19
CA PHE A 148 13.41 -22.39 10.26
C PHE A 148 12.17 -23.23 10.52
N VAL A 149 11.70 -23.23 11.78
CA VAL A 149 10.46 -23.87 12.21
C VAL A 149 9.71 -22.90 13.13
N GLY A 150 8.48 -22.54 12.77
CA GLY A 150 7.61 -21.64 13.51
C GLY A 150 6.67 -22.36 14.46
N TYR A 151 6.52 -21.80 15.65
CA TYR A 151 5.66 -22.30 16.72
C TYR A 151 4.68 -21.22 17.15
N HIS A 152 3.40 -21.57 17.22
CA HIS A 152 2.35 -20.75 17.82
C HIS A 152 1.78 -21.50 19.03
N LYS A 153 1.75 -20.87 20.20
CA LYS A 153 1.31 -21.49 21.47
C LYS A 153 2.02 -22.83 21.79
N GLY A 154 3.25 -22.99 21.28
CA GLY A 154 4.10 -24.18 21.52
C GLY A 154 3.89 -25.33 20.53
N GLU A 155 3.01 -25.18 19.55
CA GLU A 155 2.79 -26.15 18.47
C GLU A 155 3.29 -25.59 17.13
N GLU A 156 3.83 -26.45 16.27
CA GLU A 156 4.22 -26.07 14.91
C GLU A 156 2.98 -25.74 14.09
N PHE A 157 3.07 -24.71 13.23
CA PHE A 157 1.97 -24.31 12.36
C PHE A 157 2.31 -24.50 10.89
N GLU A 158 1.29 -24.76 10.08
CA GLU A 158 1.42 -24.99 8.64
C GLU A 158 1.93 -23.73 7.92
N GLY A 159 2.92 -23.92 7.03
CA GLY A 159 3.59 -22.83 6.32
C GLY A 159 4.65 -22.09 7.15
N GLY A 160 4.85 -22.46 8.42
CA GLY A 160 5.84 -21.85 9.31
C GLY A 160 7.24 -22.44 9.23
N SER A 161 7.54 -23.40 8.32
CA SER A 161 8.85 -24.06 8.27
C SER A 161 9.40 -24.19 6.86
N ALA A 162 10.71 -24.06 6.72
CA ALA A 162 11.46 -24.34 5.50
C ALA A 162 12.90 -24.75 5.83
N GLU A 163 13.54 -25.44 4.88
CA GLU A 163 14.96 -25.79 4.91
C GLU A 163 15.67 -25.15 3.70
N GLY A 164 16.88 -24.63 3.89
CA GLY A 164 17.70 -24.05 2.84
C GLY A 164 17.08 -22.81 2.19
N HIS A 165 16.38 -22.00 2.98
CA HIS A 165 15.74 -20.78 2.48
C HIS A 165 16.74 -19.63 2.40
N GLU A 166 16.85 -19.00 1.23
CA GLU A 166 17.68 -17.81 1.05
C GLU A 166 16.90 -16.56 1.48
N LEU A 167 17.37 -15.90 2.53
CA LEU A 167 16.77 -14.69 3.12
C LEU A 167 17.73 -13.51 3.04
N LEU A 168 17.38 -12.49 2.28
CA LEU A 168 18.12 -11.24 2.24
C LEU A 168 17.72 -10.36 3.44
N LEU A 169 18.65 -10.10 4.35
CA LEU A 169 18.41 -9.26 5.53
C LEU A 169 18.15 -7.80 5.14
N GLY A 170 17.00 -7.27 5.52
CA GLY A 170 16.51 -5.94 5.16
C GLY A 170 15.59 -5.91 3.94
N SER A 171 15.29 -7.08 3.34
CA SER A 171 14.35 -7.19 2.23
C SER A 171 12.89 -6.97 2.63
N LYS A 172 12.59 -7.07 3.92
CA LYS A 172 11.22 -7.07 4.47
C LYS A 172 10.31 -8.12 3.83
N SER A 173 10.89 -9.25 3.43
CA SER A 173 10.17 -10.40 2.86
C SER A 173 9.55 -11.28 3.93
N PHE A 174 10.01 -11.15 5.18
CA PHE A 174 9.47 -11.82 6.35
C PHE A 174 8.67 -10.84 7.21
N ILE A 175 7.99 -11.39 8.21
CA ILE A 175 7.24 -10.64 9.21
C ILE A 175 8.15 -9.68 9.97
N ASP A 176 7.64 -8.50 10.31
CA ASP A 176 8.40 -7.46 11.02
C ASP A 176 9.07 -7.99 12.28
N GLY A 177 10.33 -7.66 12.45
CA GLY A 177 11.14 -8.10 13.58
C GLY A 177 11.82 -9.46 13.38
N PHE A 178 11.59 -10.18 12.27
CA PHE A 178 12.24 -11.45 12.00
C PHE A 178 13.68 -11.27 11.52
N GLU A 179 13.87 -10.48 10.48
CA GLU A 179 15.17 -10.27 9.83
C GLU A 179 16.14 -9.53 10.75
N GLU A 180 15.64 -8.56 11.51
CA GLU A 180 16.45 -7.75 12.44
C GLU A 180 17.07 -8.58 13.57
N GLN A 181 16.40 -9.66 14.02
CA GLN A 181 16.91 -10.53 15.06
C GLN A 181 18.00 -11.50 14.55
N LEU A 182 18.17 -11.62 13.23
CA LEU A 182 19.21 -12.43 12.61
C LEU A 182 20.49 -11.63 12.31
N VAL A 183 20.44 -10.30 12.37
CA VAL A 183 21.64 -9.47 12.27
C VAL A 183 22.58 -9.76 13.43
N GLY A 184 23.84 -10.04 13.10
CA GLY A 184 24.85 -10.43 14.09
C GLY A 184 24.98 -11.95 14.30
N ALA A 185 24.17 -12.76 13.64
CA ALA A 185 24.25 -14.22 13.70
C ALA A 185 25.53 -14.74 13.05
N ALA A 186 26.09 -15.83 13.61
CA ALA A 186 27.18 -16.57 13.01
C ALA A 186 26.67 -17.84 12.28
N ILE A 187 27.47 -18.35 11.36
CA ILE A 187 27.17 -19.63 10.70
C ILE A 187 27.11 -20.75 11.76
N ASN A 188 26.07 -21.56 11.70
CA ASN A 188 25.64 -22.62 12.62
C ASN A 188 25.05 -22.12 13.95
N ASP A 189 24.71 -20.83 14.08
CA ASP A 189 23.91 -20.39 15.20
C ASP A 189 22.47 -20.91 15.09
N GLU A 190 21.91 -21.29 16.25
CA GLU A 190 20.49 -21.55 16.43
C GLU A 190 19.88 -20.39 17.23
N ILE A 191 18.93 -19.68 16.63
CA ILE A 191 18.36 -18.44 17.17
C ILE A 191 16.86 -18.62 17.36
N GLU A 192 16.34 -18.18 18.50
CA GLU A 192 14.91 -18.07 18.74
C GLU A 192 14.46 -16.64 18.36
N VAL A 193 13.69 -16.54 17.27
CA VAL A 193 13.14 -15.30 16.74
C VAL A 193 11.69 -15.18 17.18
N ASN A 194 11.37 -14.12 17.92
CA ASN A 194 10.02 -13.88 18.43
C ASN A 194 9.39 -12.70 17.67
N VAL A 195 8.20 -12.93 17.12
CA VAL A 195 7.47 -11.96 16.30
C VAL A 195 6.00 -11.91 16.68
N VAL A 196 5.31 -10.86 16.28
CA VAL A 196 3.86 -10.72 16.39
C VAL A 196 3.30 -10.63 14.98
N PHE A 197 2.37 -11.50 14.63
CA PHE A 197 1.71 -11.43 13.33
C PHE A 197 0.84 -10.17 13.25
N PRO A 198 0.78 -9.49 12.08
CA PRO A 198 -0.11 -8.36 11.88
C PRO A 198 -1.57 -8.74 12.16
N GLU A 199 -2.37 -7.79 12.67
CA GLU A 199 -3.80 -8.02 12.95
C GLU A 199 -4.61 -8.41 11.70
N ASN A 200 -4.16 -7.97 10.52
CA ASN A 200 -4.75 -8.29 9.22
C ASN A 200 -4.06 -9.47 8.50
N TYR A 201 -3.36 -10.33 9.22
CA TYR A 201 -2.71 -11.48 8.61
C TYR A 201 -3.74 -12.46 8.03
N MET A 202 -3.47 -12.99 6.81
CA MET A 202 -4.42 -13.86 6.09
C MET A 202 -4.86 -15.11 6.87
N ASN A 203 -3.95 -15.70 7.67
CA ASN A 203 -4.30 -16.77 8.60
C ASN A 203 -4.85 -16.17 9.89
N THR A 204 -6.18 -16.15 10.02
CA THR A 204 -6.89 -15.56 11.15
C THR A 204 -6.55 -16.20 12.51
N THR A 205 -5.99 -17.42 12.55
CA THR A 205 -5.54 -18.06 13.80
C THR A 205 -4.20 -17.52 14.28
N LEU A 206 -3.46 -16.84 13.41
CA LEU A 206 -2.17 -16.20 13.70
C LEU A 206 -2.28 -14.67 13.75
N ALA A 207 -3.34 -14.08 13.20
CA ALA A 207 -3.53 -12.63 13.16
C ALA A 207 -3.50 -12.02 14.57
N GLY A 208 -2.61 -11.03 14.79
CA GLY A 208 -2.39 -10.40 16.09
C GLY A 208 -1.69 -11.26 17.16
N GLU A 209 -1.35 -12.50 16.83
CA GLU A 209 -0.79 -13.46 17.78
C GLU A 209 0.75 -13.48 17.79
N GLU A 210 1.32 -13.83 18.94
CA GLU A 210 2.76 -14.05 19.07
C GLU A 210 3.15 -15.41 18.51
N ALA A 211 4.28 -15.45 17.78
CA ALA A 211 4.91 -16.67 17.32
C ALA A 211 6.41 -16.66 17.59
N MET A 212 7.00 -17.86 17.71
CA MET A 212 8.42 -18.04 17.90
C MET A 212 8.96 -18.97 16.81
N PHE A 213 10.02 -18.53 16.14
CA PHE A 213 10.72 -19.33 15.15
C PHE A 213 12.07 -19.80 15.71
N LYS A 214 12.36 -21.08 15.53
CA LYS A 214 13.73 -21.60 15.69
C LYS A 214 14.40 -21.52 14.33
N VAL A 215 15.46 -20.74 14.25
CA VAL A 215 16.19 -20.47 13.00
C VAL A 215 17.62 -21.00 13.14
N THR A 216 18.05 -21.80 12.17
CA THR A 216 19.46 -22.23 12.04
C THR A 216 20.07 -21.50 10.85
N VAL A 217 21.22 -20.85 11.06
CA VAL A 217 21.96 -20.15 10.00
C VAL A 217 22.97 -21.12 9.37
N ASN A 218 22.69 -21.61 8.16
CA ASN A 218 23.54 -22.57 7.45
C ASN A 218 24.70 -21.88 6.71
N GLY A 219 24.48 -20.65 6.26
CA GLY A 219 25.46 -19.89 5.49
C GLY A 219 25.17 -18.40 5.48
N ILE A 220 26.21 -17.62 5.22
CA ILE A 220 26.12 -16.18 4.97
C ILE A 220 26.68 -15.93 3.58
N LYS A 221 25.95 -15.23 2.73
CA LYS A 221 26.33 -14.87 1.37
C LYS A 221 26.12 -13.38 1.16
N ASN A 222 26.79 -12.81 0.19
CA ASN A 222 26.59 -11.42 -0.22
C ASN A 222 26.69 -11.30 -1.73
N TYR A 223 25.96 -10.37 -2.34
CA TYR A 223 26.07 -10.11 -3.77
C TYR A 223 27.32 -9.30 -4.07
N GLU A 224 28.16 -9.83 -4.97
CA GLU A 224 29.35 -9.13 -5.45
C GLU A 224 28.96 -8.20 -6.60
N ILE A 225 29.08 -6.88 -6.37
CA ILE A 225 28.92 -5.90 -7.43
C ILE A 225 30.19 -5.82 -8.28
N ASN A 226 30.07 -5.99 -9.57
CA ASN A 226 31.20 -5.89 -10.51
C ASN A 226 30.83 -5.11 -11.76
N GLU A 227 31.85 -4.60 -12.48
CA GLU A 227 31.70 -3.74 -13.64
C GLU A 227 30.92 -4.42 -14.79
N ASP A 228 31.13 -5.73 -15.00
CA ASP A 228 30.49 -6.47 -16.09
C ASP A 228 28.98 -6.59 -15.83
N PHE A 229 28.57 -6.93 -14.59
CA PHE A 229 27.16 -7.01 -14.23
C PHE A 229 26.47 -5.65 -14.33
N VAL A 230 27.10 -4.61 -13.78
CA VAL A 230 26.56 -3.25 -13.80
C VAL A 230 26.38 -2.75 -15.23
N LYS A 231 27.32 -3.06 -16.12
CA LYS A 231 27.27 -2.64 -17.52
C LYS A 231 26.31 -3.47 -18.36
N ASP A 232 26.39 -4.80 -18.28
CA ASP A 232 25.68 -5.70 -19.17
C ASP A 232 24.23 -5.94 -18.73
N THR A 233 23.95 -5.88 -17.41
CA THR A 233 22.62 -6.14 -16.84
C THR A 233 21.90 -4.86 -16.47
N LEU A 234 22.58 -3.93 -15.76
CA LEU A 234 21.96 -2.72 -15.24
C LEU A 234 22.09 -1.50 -16.17
N GLY A 235 22.99 -1.57 -17.18
CA GLY A 235 23.12 -0.54 -18.20
C GLY A 235 23.90 0.72 -17.79
N PHE A 236 24.70 0.65 -16.72
CA PHE A 236 25.57 1.74 -16.28
C PHE A 236 27.01 1.51 -16.73
N ASP A 237 27.76 2.57 -17.03
CA ASP A 237 29.13 2.46 -17.52
C ASP A 237 30.13 1.97 -16.45
N THR A 238 29.87 2.29 -15.16
CA THR A 238 30.73 1.93 -14.02
C THR A 238 29.91 1.66 -12.77
N VAL A 239 30.51 0.93 -11.80
CA VAL A 239 29.92 0.72 -10.46
C VAL A 239 29.68 2.06 -9.75
N ASP A 240 30.59 3.02 -9.88
CA ASP A 240 30.43 4.35 -9.23
C ASP A 240 29.23 5.11 -9.83
N ALA A 241 29.01 5.06 -11.14
CA ALA A 241 27.86 5.69 -11.77
C ALA A 241 26.54 5.04 -11.34
N TYR A 242 26.52 3.73 -11.16
CA TYR A 242 25.37 3.02 -10.61
C TYR A 242 25.09 3.40 -9.15
N ARG A 243 26.12 3.39 -8.28
CA ARG A 243 25.97 3.80 -6.87
C ARG A 243 25.46 5.23 -6.75
N GLU A 244 25.92 6.15 -7.58
CA GLU A 244 25.43 7.53 -7.62
C GLU A 244 23.97 7.59 -8.06
N SER A 245 23.56 6.77 -9.02
CA SER A 245 22.14 6.66 -9.44
C SER A 245 21.27 6.15 -8.30
N VAL A 246 21.69 5.10 -7.58
CA VAL A 246 20.97 4.57 -6.40
C VAL A 246 20.86 5.65 -5.32
N ARG A 247 21.96 6.35 -5.01
CA ARG A 247 21.96 7.48 -4.06
C ARG A 247 20.91 8.53 -4.43
N ASN A 248 20.88 8.94 -5.69
CA ASN A 248 19.95 9.96 -6.16
C ASN A 248 18.47 9.51 -6.03
N VAL A 249 18.19 8.24 -6.32
CA VAL A 249 16.85 7.66 -6.13
C VAL A 249 16.46 7.67 -4.65
N LEU A 250 17.33 7.20 -3.75
CA LEU A 250 17.06 7.17 -2.32
C LEU A 250 16.88 8.58 -1.73
N VAL A 251 17.66 9.57 -2.19
CA VAL A 251 17.49 10.96 -1.77
C VAL A 251 16.13 11.51 -2.24
N GLU A 252 15.76 11.28 -3.50
CA GLU A 252 14.45 11.71 -4.03
C GLU A 252 13.30 11.05 -3.26
N GLU A 253 13.38 9.74 -3.00
CA GLU A 253 12.38 9.01 -2.21
C GLU A 253 12.30 9.54 -0.76
N SER A 254 13.45 9.81 -0.13
CA SER A 254 13.53 10.39 1.21
C SER A 254 12.88 11.78 1.27
N GLU A 255 13.17 12.65 0.28
CA GLU A 255 12.55 13.98 0.19
C GLU A 255 11.03 13.89 0.00
N LEU A 256 10.55 12.99 -0.85
CA LEU A 256 9.10 12.76 -1.05
C LEU A 256 8.43 12.23 0.22
N LEU A 257 9.08 11.31 0.93
CA LEU A 257 8.57 10.77 2.20
C LEU A 257 8.48 11.86 3.28
N MET A 258 9.52 12.68 3.41
CA MET A 258 9.53 13.80 4.37
C MET A 258 8.46 14.84 4.04
N GLN A 259 8.30 15.17 2.75
CA GLN A 259 7.26 16.09 2.29
C GLN A 259 5.87 15.54 2.61
N SER A 260 5.60 14.28 2.27
CA SER A 260 4.33 13.61 2.56
C SER A 260 4.05 13.55 4.07
N LYS A 261 5.07 13.23 4.87
CA LYS A 261 4.93 13.23 6.34
C LYS A 261 4.59 14.62 6.87
N LYS A 262 5.28 15.66 6.39
CA LYS A 262 5.03 17.05 6.78
C LYS A 262 3.59 17.46 6.45
N GLU A 263 3.13 17.16 5.24
CA GLU A 263 1.76 17.43 4.79
C GLU A 263 0.73 16.72 5.67
N ASN A 264 0.94 15.43 5.96
CA ASN A 264 0.07 14.66 6.81
C ASN A 264 0.03 15.20 8.25
N ASP A 265 1.19 15.54 8.83
CA ASP A 265 1.27 16.09 10.19
C ASP A 265 0.52 17.44 10.28
N ILE A 266 0.65 18.31 9.28
CA ILE A 266 -0.09 19.58 9.17
C ILE A 266 -1.59 19.32 9.08
N PHE A 267 -2.02 18.46 8.16
CA PHE A 267 -3.44 18.19 7.92
C PHE A 267 -4.11 17.56 9.15
N ASN A 268 -3.43 16.60 9.79
CA ASN A 268 -3.90 16.00 11.05
C ASN A 268 -4.03 17.03 12.17
N ALA A 269 -3.08 17.97 12.29
CA ALA A 269 -3.16 19.03 13.28
C ALA A 269 -4.37 19.97 13.03
N VAL A 270 -4.74 20.20 11.77
CA VAL A 270 -5.96 20.95 11.42
C VAL A 270 -7.21 20.18 11.79
N ILE A 271 -7.26 18.85 11.53
CA ILE A 271 -8.38 17.98 11.93
C ILE A 271 -8.53 18.00 13.45
N ASP A 272 -7.44 17.72 14.18
CA ASP A 272 -7.43 17.63 15.65
C ASP A 272 -7.82 18.95 16.33
N GLY A 273 -7.50 20.07 15.67
CA GLY A 273 -7.85 21.43 16.14
C GLY A 273 -9.27 21.85 15.85
N SER A 274 -10.02 21.12 15.02
CA SER A 274 -11.35 21.46 14.53
C SER A 274 -12.45 20.64 15.24
N GLU A 275 -13.65 21.23 15.35
CA GLU A 275 -14.85 20.52 15.82
C GLU A 275 -15.61 20.02 14.58
N ILE A 276 -15.62 18.70 14.33
CA ILE A 276 -16.18 18.09 13.13
C ILE A 276 -17.27 17.09 13.50
N THR A 277 -18.41 17.17 12.81
CA THR A 277 -19.49 16.16 12.85
C THR A 277 -19.76 15.73 11.41
N LEU A 278 -19.71 14.45 11.12
CA LEU A 278 -19.84 13.98 9.74
C LEU A 278 -21.33 13.91 9.35
N PRO A 279 -21.73 14.50 8.19
CA PRO A 279 -23.05 14.29 7.62
C PRO A 279 -23.21 12.81 7.21
N GLU A 280 -24.28 12.17 7.66
CA GLU A 280 -24.52 10.75 7.41
C GLU A 280 -24.57 10.44 5.90
N ASN A 281 -25.29 11.25 5.10
CA ASN A 281 -25.36 11.07 3.64
C ASN A 281 -23.99 11.24 2.96
N LEU A 282 -23.11 12.14 3.46
CA LEU A 282 -21.77 12.32 2.88
C LEU A 282 -20.88 11.10 3.12
N VAL A 283 -20.94 10.52 4.33
CA VAL A 283 -20.24 9.28 4.66
C VAL A 283 -20.76 8.13 3.79
N GLU A 284 -22.08 8.01 3.69
CA GLU A 284 -22.72 6.98 2.86
C GLU A 284 -22.33 7.12 1.37
N TYR A 285 -22.29 8.36 0.85
CA TYR A 285 -21.86 8.68 -0.51
C TYR A 285 -20.42 8.19 -0.79
N HIS A 286 -19.45 8.60 0.03
CA HIS A 286 -18.04 8.19 -0.17
C HIS A 286 -17.84 6.68 0.01
N GLY A 287 -18.58 6.04 0.92
CA GLY A 287 -18.55 4.59 1.09
C GLY A 287 -19.11 3.84 -0.12
N ALA A 288 -20.18 4.35 -0.71
CA ALA A 288 -20.80 3.78 -1.90
C ALA A 288 -19.89 3.91 -3.14
N ASP A 289 -19.20 5.04 -3.28
CA ASP A 289 -18.25 5.26 -4.39
C ASP A 289 -17.13 4.23 -4.36
N LEU A 290 -16.50 4.02 -3.20
CA LEU A 290 -15.43 3.03 -3.05
C LEU A 290 -15.96 1.60 -3.31
N ARG A 291 -17.13 1.27 -2.78
CA ARG A 291 -17.78 -0.04 -3.03
C ARG A 291 -18.05 -0.26 -4.52
N THR A 292 -18.52 0.77 -5.21
CA THR A 292 -18.77 0.75 -6.65
C THR A 292 -17.48 0.49 -7.42
N LEU A 293 -16.39 1.16 -7.05
CA LEU A 293 -15.07 0.93 -7.64
C LEU A 293 -14.65 -0.55 -7.53
N TYR A 294 -14.74 -1.14 -6.32
CA TYR A 294 -14.39 -2.55 -6.12
C TYR A 294 -15.33 -3.51 -6.85
N THR A 295 -16.63 -3.18 -6.93
CA THR A 295 -17.61 -3.96 -7.71
C THR A 295 -17.25 -3.96 -9.20
N ASN A 296 -16.86 -2.80 -9.76
CA ASN A 296 -16.44 -2.70 -11.15
C ASN A 296 -15.12 -3.45 -11.41
N ILE A 297 -14.18 -3.38 -10.47
CA ILE A 297 -12.93 -4.14 -10.56
C ILE A 297 -13.22 -5.65 -10.53
N SER A 298 -14.04 -6.13 -9.59
CA SER A 298 -14.38 -7.55 -9.49
C SER A 298 -15.05 -8.08 -10.75
N ALA A 299 -15.94 -7.28 -11.35
CA ALA A 299 -16.62 -7.60 -12.59
C ALA A 299 -15.66 -7.77 -13.79
N GLN A 300 -14.56 -7.00 -13.86
CA GLN A 300 -13.53 -7.17 -14.88
C GLN A 300 -12.83 -8.54 -14.82
N TYR A 301 -12.84 -9.17 -13.64
CA TYR A 301 -12.34 -10.54 -13.42
C TYR A 301 -13.43 -11.61 -13.52
N GLY A 302 -14.68 -11.22 -13.86
CA GLY A 302 -15.82 -12.13 -13.94
C GLY A 302 -16.29 -12.65 -12.58
N LEU A 303 -16.01 -11.91 -11.50
CA LEU A 303 -16.36 -12.26 -10.13
C LEU A 303 -17.38 -11.27 -9.56
N ASP A 304 -18.24 -11.72 -8.65
CA ASP A 304 -18.95 -10.81 -7.76
C ASP A 304 -18.02 -10.25 -6.68
N LEU A 305 -18.42 -9.16 -6.04
CA LEU A 305 -17.61 -8.44 -5.05
C LEU A 305 -17.22 -9.35 -3.88
N GLU A 306 -18.15 -10.13 -3.33
CA GLU A 306 -17.89 -11.00 -2.18
C GLU A 306 -16.84 -12.06 -2.52
N THR A 307 -17.03 -12.75 -3.66
CA THR A 307 -16.07 -13.74 -4.15
C THR A 307 -14.70 -13.13 -4.40
N PHE A 308 -14.64 -11.93 -4.99
CA PHE A 308 -13.39 -11.21 -5.24
C PHE A 308 -12.65 -10.87 -3.94
N ILE A 309 -13.34 -10.32 -2.95
CA ILE A 309 -12.76 -9.95 -1.64
C ILE A 309 -12.25 -11.19 -0.91
N VAL A 310 -13.06 -12.26 -0.85
CA VAL A 310 -12.66 -13.51 -0.17
C VAL A 310 -11.50 -14.20 -0.90
N TYR A 311 -11.50 -14.21 -2.24
CA TYR A 311 -10.40 -14.77 -3.03
C TYR A 311 -9.08 -14.00 -2.84
N SER A 312 -9.18 -12.70 -2.54
CA SER A 312 -8.02 -11.85 -2.18
C SER A 312 -7.48 -12.14 -0.78
N GLY A 313 -8.09 -13.08 -0.02
CA GLY A 313 -7.70 -13.40 1.35
C GLY A 313 -8.25 -12.41 2.39
N TYR A 314 -9.23 -11.59 2.02
CA TYR A 314 -9.84 -10.59 2.89
C TYR A 314 -11.24 -11.02 3.32
N THR A 315 -11.69 -10.65 4.53
CA THR A 315 -13.07 -10.92 4.94
C THR A 315 -13.98 -9.77 4.55
N MET A 316 -15.26 -10.06 4.27
CA MET A 316 -16.24 -9.01 4.00
C MET A 316 -16.40 -8.04 5.18
N GLU A 317 -16.30 -8.53 6.42
CA GLU A 317 -16.35 -7.69 7.62
C GLU A 317 -15.19 -6.69 7.67
N ALA A 318 -13.97 -7.13 7.41
CA ALA A 318 -12.79 -6.26 7.35
C ALA A 318 -12.93 -5.24 6.21
N PHE A 319 -13.40 -5.69 5.03
CA PHE A 319 -13.65 -4.81 3.89
C PHE A 319 -14.68 -3.72 4.20
N GLU A 320 -15.80 -4.07 4.85
CA GLU A 320 -16.82 -3.10 5.26
C GLU A 320 -16.30 -2.10 6.29
N ASN A 321 -15.49 -2.57 7.24
CA ASN A 321 -14.85 -1.69 8.22
C ASN A 321 -13.88 -0.71 7.55
N ASP A 322 -13.13 -1.15 6.52
CA ASP A 322 -12.21 -0.28 5.79
C ASP A 322 -12.95 0.70 4.89
N ILE A 323 -14.06 0.27 4.24
CA ILE A 323 -14.96 1.21 3.53
C ILE A 323 -15.45 2.29 4.47
N LYS A 324 -15.87 1.93 5.68
CA LYS A 324 -16.35 2.91 6.65
C LYS A 324 -15.26 3.90 7.05
N LYS A 325 -14.06 3.41 7.38
CA LYS A 325 -12.90 4.27 7.71
C LYS A 325 -12.57 5.22 6.54
N TYR A 326 -12.52 4.70 5.33
CA TYR A 326 -12.31 5.48 4.13
C TYR A 326 -13.36 6.59 3.99
N ALA A 327 -14.64 6.23 4.12
CA ALA A 327 -15.75 7.16 3.99
C ALA A 327 -15.72 8.28 5.05
N ASP A 328 -15.43 7.92 6.32
CA ASP A 328 -15.26 8.89 7.40
C ASP A 328 -14.10 9.85 7.11
N ASN A 329 -12.98 9.35 6.61
CA ASN A 329 -11.81 10.14 6.24
C ASN A 329 -12.10 11.08 5.06
N MET A 330 -12.75 10.59 4.01
CA MET A 330 -13.11 11.39 2.84
C MET A 330 -14.12 12.49 3.18
N ALA A 331 -15.11 12.18 4.01
CA ALA A 331 -16.07 13.17 4.50
C ALA A 331 -15.37 14.25 5.37
N THR A 332 -14.43 13.85 6.23
CA THR A 332 -13.61 14.77 7.03
C THR A 332 -12.78 15.68 6.12
N ARG A 333 -12.06 15.10 5.15
CA ARG A 333 -11.26 15.83 4.16
C ARG A 333 -12.10 16.85 3.42
N GLU A 334 -13.27 16.46 2.93
CA GLU A 334 -14.17 17.36 2.18
C GLU A 334 -14.64 18.54 3.03
N LEU A 335 -15.01 18.31 4.30
CA LEU A 335 -15.41 19.39 5.20
C LEU A 335 -14.27 20.39 5.45
N ILE A 336 -13.05 19.91 5.70
CA ILE A 336 -11.85 20.76 5.87
C ILE A 336 -11.60 21.58 4.60
N ILE A 337 -11.61 20.92 3.42
CA ILE A 337 -11.40 21.57 2.14
C ILE A 337 -12.41 22.70 1.94
N LYS A 338 -13.71 22.44 2.12
CA LYS A 338 -14.76 23.44 1.95
C LYS A 338 -14.62 24.61 2.93
N ALA A 339 -14.28 24.30 4.18
CA ALA A 339 -14.13 25.34 5.21
C ALA A 339 -12.93 26.26 4.94
N ILE A 340 -11.76 25.70 4.55
CA ILE A 340 -10.58 26.51 4.25
C ILE A 340 -10.75 27.25 2.91
N SER A 341 -11.31 26.60 1.87
CA SER A 341 -11.63 27.23 0.59
C SER A 341 -12.48 28.48 0.80
N ALA A 342 -13.53 28.37 1.60
CA ALA A 342 -14.40 29.50 1.90
C ALA A 342 -13.70 30.61 2.72
N ALA A 343 -12.84 30.22 3.67
CA ALA A 343 -12.12 31.17 4.54
C ALA A 343 -11.04 31.97 3.76
N GLU A 344 -10.35 31.32 2.81
CA GLU A 344 -9.21 31.88 2.08
C GLU A 344 -9.54 32.27 0.64
N ASN A 345 -10.77 32.03 0.16
CA ASN A 345 -11.20 32.23 -1.23
C ASN A 345 -10.32 31.45 -2.23
N ILE A 346 -10.02 30.18 -1.90
CA ILE A 346 -9.30 29.26 -2.76
C ILE A 346 -10.33 28.56 -3.64
N GLU A 347 -10.21 28.69 -4.96
CA GLU A 347 -11.13 28.10 -5.93
C GLU A 347 -10.33 27.32 -6.98
N ALA A 348 -10.93 26.27 -7.54
CA ALA A 348 -10.42 25.60 -8.73
C ALA A 348 -10.86 26.43 -9.96
N THR A 349 -9.90 26.83 -10.78
CA THR A 349 -10.20 27.59 -12.01
C THR A 349 -10.63 26.64 -13.13
N GLU A 350 -11.32 27.19 -14.14
CA GLU A 350 -11.73 26.40 -15.31
C GLU A 350 -10.52 25.78 -16.04
N GLU A 351 -9.39 26.51 -16.12
CA GLU A 351 -8.13 26.03 -16.72
C GLU A 351 -7.56 24.84 -15.93
N GLU A 352 -7.47 24.93 -14.60
CA GLU A 352 -6.99 23.83 -13.75
C GLU A 352 -7.89 22.60 -13.88
N ILE A 353 -9.21 22.78 -13.95
CA ILE A 353 -10.16 21.67 -14.13
C ILE A 353 -9.97 21.02 -15.51
N GLU A 354 -9.83 21.81 -16.58
CA GLU A 354 -9.60 21.26 -17.92
C GLU A 354 -8.31 20.49 -18.03
N ASP A 355 -7.21 21.02 -17.50
CA ASP A 355 -5.89 20.38 -17.50
C ASP A 355 -5.92 19.06 -16.72
N GLU A 356 -6.58 19.06 -15.57
CA GLU A 356 -6.66 17.87 -14.72
C GLU A 356 -7.55 16.79 -15.34
N VAL A 357 -8.68 17.17 -15.95
CA VAL A 357 -9.53 16.24 -16.71
C VAL A 357 -8.76 15.61 -17.88
N GLU A 358 -7.94 16.39 -18.61
CA GLU A 358 -7.09 15.86 -19.69
C GLU A 358 -6.05 14.89 -19.15
N ARG A 359 -5.43 15.20 -18.01
CA ARG A 359 -4.46 14.32 -17.34
C ARG A 359 -5.10 13.00 -16.91
N TYR A 360 -6.29 13.03 -16.32
CA TYR A 360 -7.06 11.83 -15.97
C TYR A 360 -7.43 11.02 -17.21
N ALA A 361 -7.94 11.65 -18.26
CA ALA A 361 -8.29 10.98 -19.51
C ALA A 361 -7.10 10.19 -20.08
N LEU A 362 -5.93 10.81 -20.15
CA LEU A 362 -4.70 10.16 -20.62
C LEU A 362 -4.26 9.01 -19.70
N SER A 363 -4.35 9.19 -18.38
CA SER A 363 -3.95 8.14 -17.39
C SER A 363 -4.84 6.92 -17.43
N TYR A 364 -6.12 7.10 -17.76
CA TYR A 364 -7.09 6.00 -17.93
C TYR A 364 -7.14 5.44 -19.36
N GLY A 365 -6.30 5.95 -20.26
CA GLY A 365 -6.15 5.44 -21.63
C GLY A 365 -7.23 5.89 -22.60
N PHE A 366 -7.96 6.97 -22.31
CA PHE A 366 -8.91 7.59 -23.22
C PHE A 366 -8.19 8.41 -24.29
N GLU A 367 -8.76 8.46 -25.50
CA GLU A 367 -8.19 9.23 -26.61
C GLU A 367 -8.47 10.74 -26.48
N SER A 368 -9.52 11.12 -25.73
CA SER A 368 -9.90 12.51 -25.51
C SER A 368 -10.56 12.75 -24.15
N LYS A 369 -10.53 14.00 -23.68
CA LYS A 369 -11.26 14.42 -22.47
C LYS A 369 -12.76 14.29 -22.62
N GLU A 370 -13.30 14.49 -23.82
CA GLU A 370 -14.73 14.36 -24.12
C GLU A 370 -15.19 12.92 -23.91
N GLU A 371 -14.45 11.95 -24.44
CA GLU A 371 -14.73 10.50 -24.25
C GLU A 371 -14.66 10.12 -22.77
N PHE A 372 -13.65 10.61 -22.06
CA PHE A 372 -13.52 10.37 -20.62
C PHE A 372 -14.69 10.91 -19.81
N ILE A 373 -15.15 12.14 -20.08
CA ILE A 373 -16.30 12.76 -19.42
C ILE A 373 -17.59 11.97 -19.73
N GLU A 374 -17.78 11.58 -21.00
CA GLU A 374 -18.96 10.80 -21.42
C GLU A 374 -19.00 9.40 -20.80
N SER A 375 -17.83 8.80 -20.53
CA SER A 375 -17.72 7.49 -19.90
C SER A 375 -18.22 7.46 -18.46
N LYS A 376 -18.26 8.60 -17.77
CA LYS A 376 -18.57 8.73 -16.34
C LYS A 376 -17.68 7.83 -15.44
N THR A 377 -16.48 7.53 -15.90
CA THR A 377 -15.50 6.71 -15.14
C THR A 377 -15.14 7.38 -13.81
N ILE A 378 -15.06 8.73 -13.79
CA ILE A 378 -14.86 9.53 -12.59
C ILE A 378 -15.83 10.70 -12.62
N ASN A 379 -16.34 11.09 -11.45
CA ASN A 379 -17.12 12.29 -11.29
C ASN A 379 -16.20 13.53 -11.34
N ILE A 380 -16.56 14.55 -12.13
CA ILE A 380 -15.79 15.81 -12.22
C ILE A 380 -15.70 16.51 -10.87
N ASP A 381 -16.71 16.38 -10.00
CA ASP A 381 -16.66 16.95 -8.64
C ASP A 381 -15.49 16.37 -7.83
N MET A 382 -15.13 15.09 -8.01
CA MET A 382 -13.96 14.48 -7.38
C MET A 382 -12.65 15.12 -7.88
N ILE A 383 -12.57 15.44 -9.17
CA ILE A 383 -11.40 16.12 -9.75
C ILE A 383 -11.28 17.53 -9.16
N ILE A 384 -12.40 18.25 -9.02
CA ILE A 384 -12.42 19.56 -8.39
C ILE A 384 -11.99 19.48 -6.92
N ASP A 385 -12.50 18.51 -6.18
CA ASP A 385 -12.12 18.29 -4.78
C ASP A 385 -10.63 17.94 -4.63
N ASP A 386 -10.05 17.20 -5.57
CA ASP A 386 -8.61 16.92 -5.59
C ASP A 386 -7.77 18.17 -5.91
N ILE A 387 -8.15 18.98 -6.90
CA ILE A 387 -7.48 20.25 -7.18
C ILE A 387 -7.49 21.15 -5.95
N LEU A 388 -8.65 21.29 -5.30
CA LEU A 388 -8.80 22.10 -4.10
C LEU A 388 -7.96 21.56 -2.94
N PHE A 389 -7.89 20.23 -2.78
CA PHE A 389 -7.08 19.60 -1.76
C PHE A 389 -5.59 19.95 -1.93
N TYR A 390 -5.04 19.80 -3.12
CA TYR A 390 -3.64 20.14 -3.38
C TYR A 390 -3.37 21.63 -3.15
N LYS A 391 -4.23 22.52 -3.64
CA LYS A 391 -4.10 23.98 -3.40
C LYS A 391 -4.14 24.33 -1.92
N ILE A 392 -5.00 23.67 -1.16
CA ILE A 392 -5.11 23.87 0.29
C ILE A 392 -3.89 23.30 1.01
N MET A 393 -3.40 22.13 0.59
CA MET A 393 -2.17 21.56 1.18
C MET A 393 -0.97 22.47 0.92
N ASP A 394 -0.77 22.97 -0.28
CA ASP A 394 0.28 23.95 -0.60
C ASP A 394 0.15 25.19 0.30
N PHE A 395 -1.05 25.73 0.42
CA PHE A 395 -1.32 26.86 1.32
C PHE A 395 -1.02 26.55 2.78
N LEU A 396 -1.43 25.40 3.30
CA LEU A 396 -1.18 24.99 4.69
C LEU A 396 0.32 24.78 4.96
N VAL A 397 1.05 24.23 3.99
CA VAL A 397 2.51 24.05 4.06
C VAL A 397 3.21 25.41 4.08
N GLU A 398 2.81 26.35 3.22
CA GLU A 398 3.36 27.71 3.19
C GLU A 398 3.12 28.49 4.50
N GLU A 399 1.94 28.31 5.11
CA GLU A 399 1.55 28.96 6.37
C GLU A 399 2.08 28.22 7.61
N SER A 400 2.71 27.04 7.48
CA SER A 400 3.25 26.26 8.58
C SER A 400 4.57 26.83 9.14
N VAL A 401 4.94 26.43 10.34
CA VAL A 401 6.18 26.83 11.01
C VAL A 401 7.00 25.57 11.32
N GLU A 402 8.17 25.45 10.71
CA GLU A 402 9.09 24.37 11.00
C GLU A 402 9.81 24.63 12.33
N ILE A 403 9.89 23.60 13.21
CA ILE A 403 10.52 23.63 14.51
C ILE A 403 11.51 22.47 14.72
#